data_d9c31eebafa7a12b4f60c97cbcea8ea2
#
_entry.id   d9c31eebafa7a12b4f60c97cbcea8ea2
#
_cell.length_a   1.000
_cell.length_b   1.000
_cell.length_c   1.000
_cell.angle_alpha   90.00
_cell.angle_beta   90.00
_cell.angle_gamma   90.00
#
_symmetry.space_group_name_H-M   'P 1'
#
loop_
_entity.id
_entity.type
_entity.pdbx_description
1 polymer ?
#
loop_
_entity_poly.entity_id
_entity_poly.type
_entity_poly.pdbx_seq_one_letter_code
_entity_poly.pdbx_strand_id
1 'polypeptide(L)' 'MRVAIVGASGAVGQEFLRVLEERNFPIDELLLFGSARSAGRKYTFRGQEIEVKLLQHNDDFKGVDIAFTSAG' A
#
# COMPACT_ATOMS: atom_id res chain seq x y z
N MET A 1 -7.86 2.30 -11.35
CA MET A 1 -6.68 3.04 -10.84
C MET A 1 -5.82 2.11 -10.00
N ARG A 2 -4.55 2.06 -10.28
CA ARG A 2 -3.60 1.27 -9.47
C ARG A 2 -2.89 2.21 -8.50
N VAL A 3 -2.96 1.88 -7.23
CA VAL A 3 -2.42 2.72 -6.15
C VAL A 3 -1.34 1.96 -5.40
N ALA A 4 -0.22 2.62 -5.15
CA ALA A 4 0.86 2.06 -4.34
C ALA A 4 1.03 2.89 -3.07
N ILE A 5 1.27 2.22 -1.96
CA ILE A 5 1.55 2.87 -0.67
C ILE A 5 2.88 2.36 -0.17
N VAL A 6 3.82 3.28 0.06
CA VAL A 6 5.12 2.97 0.62
C VAL A 6 5.10 3.32 2.10
N GLY A 7 5.56 2.39 2.93
CA GLY A 7 5.53 2.58 4.37
C GLY A 7 4.21 2.18 5.02
N ALA A 8 3.48 1.26 4.38
CA ALA A 8 2.14 0.87 4.82
C ALA A 8 2.11 0.18 6.19
N SER A 9 3.25 -0.30 6.66
CA SER A 9 3.33 -1.02 7.93
C SER A 9 3.26 -0.11 9.16
N GLY A 10 3.43 1.21 8.97
CA GLY A 10 3.33 2.14 10.07
C GLY A 10 1.87 2.49 10.39
N ALA A 11 1.67 3.15 11.54
CA ALA A 11 0.34 3.58 11.95
C ALA A 11 -0.29 4.51 10.93
N VAL A 12 0.52 5.37 10.33
CA VAL A 12 0.04 6.31 9.30
C VAL A 12 -0.43 5.56 8.06
N GLY A 13 0.30 4.53 7.66
CA GLY A 13 -0.07 3.71 6.51
C GLY A 13 -1.40 3.00 6.72
N GLN A 14 -1.60 2.44 7.91
CA GLN A 14 -2.85 1.76 8.25
C GLN A 14 -4.03 2.72 8.26
N GLU A 15 -3.83 3.90 8.82
CA GLU A 15 -4.86 4.93 8.83
C GLU A 15 -5.21 5.35 7.40
N PHE A 16 -4.21 5.42 6.55
CA PHE A 16 -4.41 5.75 5.14
C PHE A 16 -5.30 4.72 4.44
N LEU A 17 -5.04 3.44 4.71
CA LEU A 17 -5.86 2.37 4.15
C LEU A 17 -7.32 2.49 4.60
N ARG A 18 -7.52 2.80 5.87
CA ARG A 18 -8.86 2.98 6.41
C ARG A 18 -9.60 4.12 5.72
N VAL A 19 -8.92 5.23 5.52
CA VAL A 19 -9.51 6.39 4.85
C VAL A 19 -9.88 6.07 3.40
N LEU A 20 -9.02 5.38 2.69
CA LEU A 20 -9.32 4.97 1.32
C LEU A 20 -10.54 4.07 1.24
N GLU A 21 -10.67 3.17 2.20
CA GLU A 21 -11.81 2.27 2.25
C GLU A 21 -13.10 3.01 2.58
N GLU A 22 -13.05 3.90 3.56
CA GLU A 22 -14.21 4.67 3.98
C GLU A 22 -14.72 5.60 2.88
N ARG A 23 -13.80 6.17 2.11
CA ARG A 23 -14.15 7.10 1.03
C ARG A 23 -14.51 6.40 -0.26
N ASN A 24 -14.48 5.08 -0.26
CA ASN A 24 -14.82 4.30 -1.44
C ASN A 24 -14.02 4.74 -2.67
N PHE A 25 -12.73 4.95 -2.47
CA PHE A 25 -11.84 5.41 -3.51
C PHE A 25 -11.79 4.39 -4.67
N PRO A 26 -11.80 4.83 -5.94
CA PRO A 26 -11.86 3.91 -7.09
C PRO A 26 -10.51 3.22 -7.34
N ILE A 27 -10.18 2.26 -6.50
CA ILE A 27 -8.93 1.50 -6.61
C ILE A 27 -9.20 0.15 -7.22
N ASP A 28 -8.55 -0.15 -8.35
CA ASP A 28 -8.63 -1.45 -8.98
C ASP A 28 -7.62 -2.42 -8.38
N GLU A 29 -6.43 -1.90 -8.06
CA GLU A 29 -5.38 -2.70 -7.47
C GLU A 29 -4.61 -1.85 -6.46
N LEU A 30 -4.37 -2.42 -5.28
CA LEU A 30 -3.62 -1.76 -4.22
C LEU A 30 -2.33 -2.53 -3.97
N LEU A 31 -1.21 -1.81 -4.05
CA LEU A 31 0.11 -2.37 -3.80
C LEU A 31 0.68 -1.75 -2.53
N LEU A 32 1.20 -2.59 -1.65
CA LEU A 32 1.81 -2.13 -0.40
C LEU A 32 3.29 -2.46 -0.42
N PHE A 33 4.12 -1.45 -0.16
CA PHE A 33 5.57 -1.60 -0.12
C PHE A 33 6.12 -1.15 1.21
N GLY A 34 7.18 -1.79 1.65
CA GLY A 34 7.83 -1.44 2.90
C GLY A 34 9.25 -1.94 2.95
N SER A 35 9.89 -1.74 4.11
CA SER A 35 11.25 -2.22 4.35
C SER A 35 11.25 -3.74 4.56
N ALA A 36 12.46 -4.31 4.69
CA ALA A 36 12.60 -5.74 4.98
C ALA A 36 11.89 -6.16 6.27
N ARG A 37 11.76 -5.24 7.22
CA ARG A 37 11.04 -5.50 8.47
C ARG A 37 9.54 -5.69 8.24
N SER A 38 9.01 -4.97 7.27
CA SER A 38 7.57 -4.94 7.01
C SER A 38 7.15 -5.93 5.94
N ALA A 39 8.07 -6.33 5.08
CA ALA A 39 7.77 -7.24 3.99
C ALA A 39 7.22 -8.56 4.53
N GLY A 40 6.17 -9.04 3.90
CA GLY A 40 5.52 -10.27 4.32
C GLY A 40 4.33 -10.06 5.24
N ARG A 41 4.16 -8.86 5.80
CA ARG A 41 2.98 -8.55 6.59
C ARG A 41 1.77 -8.43 5.68
N LYS A 42 0.60 -8.78 6.22
CA LYS A 42 -0.62 -8.76 5.45
C LYS A 42 -1.63 -7.84 6.11
N TYR A 43 -2.33 -7.08 5.28
CA TYR A 43 -3.37 -6.17 5.74
C TYR A 43 -4.63 -6.42 4.94
N THR A 44 -5.78 -6.23 5.59
CA THR A 44 -7.06 -6.41 4.93
C THR A 44 -7.55 -5.08 4.37
N PHE A 45 -7.92 -5.08 3.10
CA PHE A 45 -8.48 -3.91 2.45
C PHE A 45 -9.66 -4.36 1.59
N ARG A 46 -10.84 -3.84 1.89
CA ARG A 46 -12.09 -4.20 1.19
C ARG A 46 -12.32 -5.71 1.16
N GLY A 47 -12.02 -6.37 2.27
CA GLY A 47 -12.22 -7.81 2.37
C GLY A 47 -11.15 -8.66 1.70
N GLN A 48 -10.13 -8.05 1.14
CA GLN A 48 -9.02 -8.74 0.51
C GLN A 48 -7.75 -8.60 1.33
N GLU A 49 -6.99 -9.67 1.43
CA GLU A 49 -5.73 -9.66 2.13
C GLU A 49 -4.62 -9.24 1.17
N ILE A 50 -3.89 -8.20 1.53
CA ILE A 50 -2.83 -7.66 0.69
C ILE A 50 -1.51 -7.76 1.44
N GLU A 51 -0.52 -8.37 0.80
CA GLU A 51 0.80 -8.54 1.38
C GLU A 51 1.70 -7.35 1.09
N VAL A 52 2.42 -6.90 2.11
CA VAL A 52 3.43 -5.86 1.95
C VAL A 52 4.66 -6.47 1.28
N LYS A 53 5.09 -5.86 0.20
CA LYS A 53 6.26 -6.32 -0.56
C LYS A 53 7.47 -5.46 -0.21
N LEU A 54 8.64 -6.05 -0.33
CA LEU A 54 9.89 -5.31 -0.14
C LEU A 54 10.04 -4.30 -1.28
N LEU A 55 10.24 -3.04 -0.92
CA LEU A 55 10.43 -2.00 -1.92
C LEU A 55 11.78 -2.18 -2.60
N GLN A 56 11.76 -2.31 -3.92
CA GLN A 56 12.95 -2.39 -4.75
C GLN A 56 12.92 -1.23 -5.74
N HIS A 57 14.06 -0.65 -6.02
CA HIS A 57 14.14 0.55 -6.84
C HIS A 57 14.29 0.23 -8.32
N ASN A 58 13.44 -0.64 -8.85
CA ASN A 58 13.46 -0.96 -10.27
C ASN A 58 12.08 -0.69 -10.89
N ASP A 59 11.25 -1.70 -11.05
CA ASP A 59 9.97 -1.55 -11.75
C ASP A 59 8.76 -1.56 -10.81
N ASP A 60 8.99 -1.32 -9.51
CA ASP A 60 7.91 -1.42 -8.52
C ASP A 60 6.75 -0.49 -8.80
N PHE A 61 7.01 0.67 -9.39
CA PHE A 61 5.97 1.64 -9.66
C PHE A 61 5.49 1.65 -11.09
N LYS A 62 5.93 0.68 -11.88
CA LYS A 62 5.51 0.60 -13.27
C LYS A 62 4.01 0.29 -13.34
N GLY A 63 3.28 1.11 -14.07
CA GLY A 63 1.83 0.94 -14.21
C GLY A 63 1.02 1.45 -13.03
N VAL A 64 1.67 2.06 -12.03
CA VAL A 64 0.98 2.66 -10.89
C VAL A 64 0.52 4.05 -11.26
N ASP A 65 -0.76 4.35 -11.02
CA ASP A 65 -1.32 5.66 -11.32
C ASP A 65 -1.01 6.67 -10.21
N ILE A 66 -1.10 6.23 -8.96
CA ILE A 66 -0.84 7.10 -7.81
C ILE A 66 0.03 6.34 -6.81
N ALA A 67 1.06 7.01 -6.32
CA ALA A 67 1.91 6.45 -5.25
C ALA A 67 1.91 7.40 -4.05
N PHE A 68 1.66 6.85 -2.88
CA PHE A 68 1.71 7.59 -1.62
C PHE A 68 2.89 7.10 -0.80
N THR A 69 3.61 8.03 -0.19
CA THR A 69 4.72 7.68 0.68
C THR A 69 4.40 8.14 2.09
N SER A 70 4.63 7.25 3.04
CA SER A 70 4.48 7.56 4.46
C SER A 70 5.88 7.57 5.06
N ALA A 71 6.32 8.72 5.53
CA ALA A 71 7.59 8.86 6.21
C ALA A 71 7.36 8.56 7.68
N GLY A 72 7.36 7.29 7.97
CA GLY A 72 7.05 6.89 9.34
C GLY A 72 8.28 6.62 10.17
#